data_81c48391bdebe27d82aa0ce755063a6e
#
_entry.id   81c48391bdebe27d82aa0ce755063a6e
#
_cell.length_a   1.000
_cell.length_b   1.000
_cell.length_c   1.000
_cell.angle_alpha   90.00
_cell.angle_beta   90.00
_cell.angle_gamma   90.00
#
_symmetry.space_group_name_H-M   'P 1'
#
loop_
_entity.id
_entity.type
_entity.pdbx_description
1 polymer ?
#
loop_
_entity_poly.entity_id
_entity_poly.type
_entity_poly.pdbx_seq_one_letter_code
_entity_poly.pdbx_strand_id
1 'polypeptide(L)'
;MSAQNNLKTLLTALSAIATLSACNGADEVASPGEGAFPPPPPPVTAPPPPPPPPPSAGGPAADCPTGLANVGTLLDRAGATLRVCQFPETITGDLLVPNREGTIYTLTGRTNVGQDQGGNFNAPNPTAARGILTIEGGVRIYGSAGLDYLVVHRGSQINVQGTATAPVIMTSRGSIEGSTTVDSIGQWGGLVILGRAPINNCDGVGIPSGDPTCQAQVEGTNAFYGGNTPADSSGSIRYLRIQHSGFQVLPNQELNGITLAGVGSGTTFEYVQVHNSSDDGIEWFGGTVNARYLVMTGNDDDSFDTDAGFNGAIQFALIVQRPNGGDRMNEMSALTREPVSNPKIANATFVGRAGGGVGLILNQGSNAQYYNTIVTRAAGGAGAATACLDIDDSATPATATSTTGGFNSVFFSCPTAFDDDANGAAAAAFAAGTNNTTAGTSSLTAAGTGTTLLPTTFVNGPNETAVPAFATLTNASSFFQQVNYIGAVRDANDTWWKGWTCGLTADTTC
;
A
#
# COMPACT_ATOMS: atom_id res chain seq x y z
N MET A 1 -9.39 39.95 38.47
CA MET A 1 -9.02 41.35 38.25
C MET A 1 -8.34 41.37 36.90
N SER A 2 -9.09 41.74 35.92
CA SER A 2 -9.02 42.97 35.12
C SER A 2 -7.87 42.91 34.12
N ALA A 3 -7.95 43.18 32.84
CA ALA A 3 -9.01 43.58 31.91
C ALA A 3 -8.38 43.53 30.51
N GLN A 4 -9.19 43.12 29.57
CA GLN A 4 -9.39 43.66 28.23
C GLN A 4 -8.50 44.83 27.74
N ASN A 5 -8.04 44.73 26.48
CA ASN A 5 -8.48 45.73 25.51
C ASN A 5 -8.14 45.32 24.07
N ASN A 6 -9.18 45.43 23.27
CA ASN A 6 -9.30 45.51 21.82
C ASN A 6 -8.43 46.59 21.18
N LEU A 7 -8.01 46.39 19.92
CA LEU A 7 -8.22 47.43 18.90
C LEU A 7 -8.25 46.87 17.48
N LYS A 8 -9.36 47.18 16.82
CA LYS A 8 -9.57 47.04 15.35
C LYS A 8 -8.81 48.16 14.64
N THR A 9 -8.30 47.90 13.43
CA THR A 9 -8.20 48.93 12.39
C THR A 9 -8.27 48.31 11.00
N LEU A 10 -9.17 48.67 10.34
CA LEU A 10 -9.81 48.78 9.06
C LEU A 10 -8.88 49.14 7.90
N LEU A 11 -9.14 48.49 6.79
CA LEU A 11 -9.06 48.82 5.33
C LEU A 11 -8.22 49.99 4.84
N THR A 12 -7.52 49.75 3.73
CA THR A 12 -7.77 50.46 2.46
C THR A 12 -7.23 49.67 1.26
N ALA A 13 -8.08 49.45 0.29
CA ALA A 13 -7.75 48.96 -1.05
C ALA A 13 -7.17 50.12 -1.88
N LEU A 14 -6.17 49.82 -2.71
CA LEU A 14 -5.79 50.70 -3.83
C LEU A 14 -5.56 49.83 -5.07
N SER A 15 -6.46 49.99 -6.02
CA SER A 15 -6.36 49.48 -7.38
C SER A 15 -5.35 50.37 -8.15
N ALA A 16 -4.39 49.74 -8.80
CA ALA A 16 -3.55 50.36 -9.82
C ALA A 16 -3.76 49.64 -11.15
N ILE A 17 -4.42 50.35 -12.06
CA ILE A 17 -4.55 50.01 -13.47
C ILE A 17 -3.24 50.51 -14.12
N ALA A 18 -2.49 49.60 -14.77
CA ALA A 18 -1.39 49.97 -15.64
C ALA A 18 -1.76 49.65 -17.08
N THR A 19 -1.81 50.71 -17.86
CA THR A 19 -2.08 50.78 -19.29
C THR A 19 -0.94 50.20 -20.11
N LEU A 20 -1.25 49.39 -21.11
CA LEU A 20 -0.32 48.99 -22.18
C LEU A 20 0.02 50.20 -23.05
N SER A 21 1.31 50.45 -23.23
CA SER A 21 1.84 51.26 -24.32
C SER A 21 2.55 50.36 -25.32
N ALA A 22 2.02 50.33 -26.52
CA ALA A 22 2.69 49.75 -27.67
C ALA A 22 3.87 50.68 -28.10
N CYS A 23 5.04 50.10 -28.33
CA CYS A 23 6.09 50.73 -29.13
C CYS A 23 6.32 49.89 -30.37
N ASN A 24 5.98 50.50 -31.48
CA ASN A 24 6.42 50.10 -32.82
C ASN A 24 7.85 50.54 -33.07
N GLY A 25 8.59 49.70 -33.78
CA GLY A 25 9.64 50.13 -34.68
C GLY A 25 11.08 49.87 -34.26
N ALA A 26 11.70 48.90 -34.86
CA ALA A 26 13.10 48.99 -35.27
C ALA A 26 13.30 48.10 -36.50
N ASP A 27 13.89 48.72 -37.48
CA ASP A 27 14.09 48.30 -38.86
C ASP A 27 15.01 47.07 -39.02
N GLU A 28 14.84 46.43 -40.15
CA GLU A 28 15.61 45.32 -40.70
C GLU A 28 17.13 45.60 -40.71
N VAL A 29 17.91 44.66 -40.19
CA VAL A 29 19.29 44.47 -40.57
C VAL A 29 19.39 43.12 -41.26
N ALA A 30 19.40 43.16 -42.59
CA ALA A 30 19.68 42.00 -43.41
C ALA A 30 21.13 41.58 -43.28
N SER A 31 21.37 40.35 -42.82
CA SER A 31 22.66 39.67 -42.91
C SER A 31 22.72 38.88 -44.21
N PRO A 32 23.72 39.03 -45.07
CA PRO A 32 23.76 38.31 -46.35
C PRO A 32 24.32 36.90 -46.11
N GLY A 33 23.49 35.85 -46.34
CA GLY A 33 24.01 34.50 -46.46
C GLY A 33 23.11 33.33 -46.05
N GLU A 34 21.83 33.53 -45.74
CA GLU A 34 20.95 32.38 -45.47
C GLU A 34 20.10 32.00 -46.68
N GLY A 35 20.38 30.84 -47.25
CA GLY A 35 19.55 30.24 -48.28
C GLY A 35 18.16 29.90 -47.73
N ALA A 36 17.11 30.07 -48.54
CA ALA A 36 15.72 29.79 -48.19
C ALA A 36 15.55 28.40 -47.60
N PHE A 37 15.09 28.34 -46.35
CA PHE A 37 14.64 27.06 -45.75
C PHE A 37 13.47 26.49 -46.54
N PRO A 38 13.45 25.18 -46.80
CA PRO A 38 12.30 24.54 -47.35
C PRO A 38 11.08 24.71 -46.43
N PRO A 39 9.87 24.86 -46.94
CA PRO A 39 8.68 25.01 -46.11
C PRO A 39 8.55 23.80 -45.15
N PRO A 40 8.09 24.01 -43.92
CA PRO A 40 7.89 22.93 -42.96
C PRO A 40 6.92 21.89 -43.59
N PRO A 41 7.16 20.59 -43.35
CA PRO A 41 6.24 19.57 -43.82
C PRO A 41 4.84 19.83 -43.25
N PRO A 42 3.77 19.52 -44.00
CA PRO A 42 2.40 19.68 -43.52
C PRO A 42 2.24 18.91 -42.19
N PRO A 43 1.46 19.45 -41.24
CA PRO A 43 1.25 18.79 -39.95
C PRO A 43 0.71 17.37 -40.23
N VAL A 44 1.42 16.37 -39.73
CA VAL A 44 0.96 14.98 -39.71
C VAL A 44 -0.28 14.97 -38.82
N THR A 45 -1.45 14.85 -39.40
CA THR A 45 -2.67 14.61 -38.61
C THR A 45 -2.48 13.30 -37.86
N ALA A 46 -2.48 13.35 -36.54
CA ALA A 46 -2.48 12.16 -35.71
C ALA A 46 -3.62 11.23 -36.18
N PRO A 47 -3.40 9.92 -36.30
CA PRO A 47 -4.50 9.00 -36.59
C PRO A 47 -5.62 9.24 -35.58
N PRO A 48 -6.89 9.16 -36.00
CA PRO A 48 -8.01 9.29 -35.08
C PRO A 48 -7.84 8.25 -33.96
N PRO A 49 -8.20 8.57 -32.72
CA PRO A 49 -8.17 7.61 -31.61
C PRO A 49 -8.96 6.36 -32.05
N PRO A 50 -8.53 5.15 -31.68
CA PRO A 50 -9.27 3.94 -31.97
C PRO A 50 -10.71 4.11 -31.48
N PRO A 51 -11.72 3.61 -32.19
CA PRO A 51 -13.10 3.66 -31.75
C PRO A 51 -13.17 2.97 -30.36
N PRO A 52 -14.00 3.49 -29.43
CA PRO A 52 -14.23 2.83 -28.15
C PRO A 52 -14.63 1.36 -28.42
N PRO A 53 -14.19 0.41 -27.59
CA PRO A 53 -14.58 -0.98 -27.75
C PRO A 53 -16.12 -1.05 -27.78
N PRO A 54 -16.68 -1.92 -28.64
CA PRO A 54 -18.12 -2.08 -28.71
C PRO A 54 -18.65 -2.40 -27.30
N PRO A 55 -19.79 -1.84 -26.88
CA PRO A 55 -20.40 -2.20 -25.62
C PRO A 55 -20.56 -3.72 -25.59
N SER A 56 -20.20 -4.34 -24.46
CA SER A 56 -20.35 -5.77 -24.26
C SER A 56 -21.79 -6.18 -24.61
N ALA A 57 -21.94 -7.22 -25.42
CA ALA A 57 -23.22 -7.65 -25.98
C ALA A 57 -24.20 -8.22 -24.94
N GLY A 58 -23.87 -8.21 -23.63
CA GLY A 58 -24.71 -8.68 -22.53
C GLY A 58 -25.17 -7.50 -21.66
N GLY A 59 -26.46 -7.31 -21.52
CA GLY A 59 -27.05 -6.43 -20.51
C GLY A 59 -26.76 -6.91 -19.09
N PRO A 60 -27.31 -6.23 -18.04
CA PRO A 60 -27.14 -6.65 -16.66
C PRO A 60 -27.67 -8.08 -16.47
N ALA A 61 -26.96 -8.88 -15.66
CA ALA A 61 -27.43 -10.22 -15.30
C ALA A 61 -28.86 -10.20 -14.75
N ALA A 62 -29.64 -11.22 -15.02
CA ALA A 62 -31.06 -11.26 -14.64
C ALA A 62 -31.26 -11.29 -13.12
N ASP A 63 -30.36 -11.96 -12.41
CA ASP A 63 -30.41 -12.23 -10.97
C ASP A 63 -29.01 -12.13 -10.34
N CYS A 64 -28.93 -12.29 -9.03
CA CYS A 64 -27.69 -12.44 -8.28
C CYS A 64 -27.41 -13.90 -7.92
N PRO A 65 -26.13 -14.28 -7.73
CA PRO A 65 -25.77 -15.58 -7.16
C PRO A 65 -26.45 -15.83 -5.80
N THR A 66 -26.65 -17.09 -5.48
CA THR A 66 -27.25 -17.51 -4.21
C THR A 66 -26.46 -16.92 -3.02
N GLY A 67 -27.17 -16.42 -2.02
CA GLY A 67 -26.62 -15.77 -0.84
C GLY A 67 -26.34 -14.26 -0.98
N LEU A 68 -26.59 -13.69 -2.16
CA LEU A 68 -26.42 -12.26 -2.43
C LEU A 68 -27.76 -11.61 -2.84
N ALA A 69 -27.99 -10.37 -2.38
CA ALA A 69 -29.21 -9.64 -2.65
C ALA A 69 -29.12 -8.83 -3.93
N ASN A 70 -30.14 -8.86 -4.78
CA ASN A 70 -30.26 -7.95 -5.92
C ASN A 70 -30.73 -6.56 -5.43
N VAL A 71 -29.88 -5.56 -5.57
CA VAL A 71 -30.19 -4.17 -5.14
C VAL A 71 -30.26 -3.19 -6.32
N GLY A 72 -30.44 -3.70 -7.54
CA GLY A 72 -30.61 -2.88 -8.73
C GLY A 72 -29.49 -3.01 -9.74
N THR A 73 -29.18 -1.90 -10.40
CA THR A 73 -28.13 -1.85 -11.45
C THR A 73 -27.25 -0.62 -11.26
N LEU A 74 -26.04 -0.69 -11.81
CA LEU A 74 -25.05 0.37 -11.84
C LEU A 74 -24.52 0.53 -13.28
N LEU A 75 -24.29 1.76 -13.73
CA LEU A 75 -23.59 2.05 -14.97
C LEU A 75 -22.09 2.20 -14.67
N ASP A 76 -21.26 1.37 -15.29
CA ASP A 76 -19.81 1.49 -15.09
C ASP A 76 -19.17 2.51 -16.05
N ARG A 77 -17.92 2.86 -15.79
CA ARG A 77 -17.15 3.85 -16.59
C ARG A 77 -16.99 3.48 -18.07
N ALA A 78 -17.20 2.21 -18.43
CA ALA A 78 -17.19 1.76 -19.83
C ALA A 78 -18.56 1.85 -20.50
N GLY A 79 -19.60 2.34 -19.78
CA GLY A 79 -20.97 2.44 -20.28
C GLY A 79 -21.77 1.14 -20.20
N ALA A 80 -21.25 0.10 -19.51
CA ALA A 80 -21.98 -1.14 -19.31
C ALA A 80 -22.91 -1.03 -18.10
N THR A 81 -24.16 -1.45 -18.24
CA THR A 81 -25.10 -1.58 -17.13
C THR A 81 -24.92 -2.94 -16.47
N LEU A 82 -24.58 -2.95 -15.17
CA LEU A 82 -24.26 -4.15 -14.40
C LEU A 82 -25.34 -4.40 -13.33
N ARG A 83 -25.68 -5.67 -13.07
CA ARG A 83 -26.47 -6.10 -11.94
C ARG A 83 -25.67 -5.93 -10.65
N VAL A 84 -26.20 -5.22 -9.67
CA VAL A 84 -25.57 -5.03 -8.37
C VAL A 84 -26.04 -6.10 -7.40
N CYS A 85 -25.08 -6.92 -6.92
CA CYS A 85 -25.32 -7.99 -5.98
C CYS A 85 -24.66 -7.66 -4.64
N GLN A 86 -25.49 -7.43 -3.62
CA GLN A 86 -25.04 -6.99 -2.29
C GLN A 86 -24.77 -8.19 -1.38
N PHE A 87 -23.64 -8.12 -0.67
CA PHE A 87 -23.31 -9.06 0.40
C PHE A 87 -24.30 -8.98 1.57
N PRO A 88 -24.56 -10.09 2.27
CA PRO A 88 -25.24 -10.07 3.57
C PRO A 88 -24.32 -9.38 4.60
N GLU A 89 -24.90 -8.85 5.68
CA GLU A 89 -24.13 -8.26 6.79
C GLU A 89 -23.16 -9.28 7.42
N THR A 90 -23.55 -10.54 7.49
CA THR A 90 -22.69 -11.64 7.99
C THR A 90 -22.77 -12.85 7.07
N ILE A 91 -21.63 -13.27 6.58
CA ILE A 91 -21.45 -14.49 5.78
C ILE A 91 -21.21 -15.65 6.74
N THR A 92 -22.14 -16.57 6.84
CA THR A 92 -22.02 -17.81 7.61
C THR A 92 -21.98 -19.02 6.68
N GLY A 93 -21.13 -20.00 6.97
CA GLY A 93 -20.85 -21.10 6.04
C GLY A 93 -20.09 -20.64 4.80
N ASP A 94 -20.24 -21.35 3.71
CA ASP A 94 -19.50 -21.13 2.48
C ASP A 94 -20.28 -20.21 1.53
N LEU A 95 -19.66 -19.09 1.11
CA LEU A 95 -20.16 -18.20 0.08
C LEU A 95 -19.18 -18.12 -1.08
N LEU A 96 -19.63 -18.49 -2.29
CA LEU A 96 -18.91 -18.32 -3.54
C LEU A 96 -19.38 -17.03 -4.24
N VAL A 97 -18.44 -16.18 -4.61
CA VAL A 97 -18.63 -14.98 -5.44
C VAL A 97 -18.05 -15.27 -6.83
N PRO A 98 -18.88 -15.71 -7.77
CA PRO A 98 -18.40 -16.10 -9.10
C PRO A 98 -18.12 -14.88 -9.99
N ASN A 99 -17.16 -15.02 -10.90
CA ASN A 99 -16.97 -14.07 -11.99
C ASN A 99 -18.07 -14.30 -13.06
N ARG A 100 -19.09 -13.46 -13.01
CA ARG A 100 -20.29 -13.55 -13.84
C ARG A 100 -20.46 -12.32 -14.70
N GLU A 101 -20.64 -12.51 -16.00
CA GLU A 101 -20.89 -11.43 -16.93
C GLU A 101 -22.11 -10.58 -16.52
N GLY A 102 -22.04 -9.26 -16.72
CA GLY A 102 -23.10 -8.33 -16.37
C GLY A 102 -23.36 -8.17 -14.87
N THR A 103 -22.44 -8.62 -13.99
CA THR A 103 -22.59 -8.57 -12.53
C THR A 103 -21.45 -7.76 -11.89
N ILE A 104 -21.80 -7.02 -10.83
CA ILE A 104 -20.87 -6.39 -9.91
C ILE A 104 -21.35 -6.58 -8.48
N TYR A 105 -20.42 -6.60 -7.53
CA TYR A 105 -20.73 -6.87 -6.14
C TYR A 105 -20.51 -5.65 -5.26
N THR A 106 -21.30 -5.51 -4.18
CA THR A 106 -21.20 -4.36 -3.28
C THR A 106 -21.26 -4.77 -1.80
N LEU A 107 -20.41 -4.09 -1.03
CA LEU A 107 -20.48 -4.07 0.42
C LEU A 107 -21.44 -2.93 0.86
N THR A 108 -22.09 -3.09 2.00
CA THR A 108 -22.88 -2.04 2.63
C THR A 108 -22.70 -2.11 4.14
N GLY A 109 -22.11 -1.06 4.70
CA GLY A 109 -21.64 -1.06 6.05
C GLY A 109 -20.55 -2.13 6.28
N ARG A 110 -20.33 -2.50 7.52
CA ARG A 110 -19.43 -3.58 7.89
C ARG A 110 -19.99 -4.93 7.44
N THR A 111 -19.30 -5.59 6.53
CA THR A 111 -19.60 -6.96 6.10
C THR A 111 -18.67 -7.94 6.83
N ASN A 112 -19.24 -8.92 7.53
CA ASN A 112 -18.48 -9.88 8.34
C ASN A 112 -18.39 -11.23 7.64
N VAL A 113 -17.19 -11.82 7.56
CA VAL A 113 -16.98 -13.23 7.21
C VAL A 113 -16.90 -14.01 8.51
N GLY A 114 -17.98 -14.70 8.83
CA GLY A 114 -18.20 -15.41 10.10
C GLY A 114 -18.35 -14.48 11.30
N GLN A 115 -18.24 -15.08 12.47
CA GLN A 115 -18.23 -14.44 13.77
C GLN A 115 -16.96 -14.82 14.51
N ASP A 116 -16.51 -14.00 15.46
CA ASP A 116 -15.28 -14.25 16.19
C ASP A 116 -15.35 -15.53 17.03
N GLN A 117 -14.53 -16.50 16.70
CA GLN A 117 -14.46 -17.78 17.40
C GLN A 117 -13.43 -17.77 18.55
N GLY A 118 -12.85 -16.62 18.89
CA GLY A 118 -11.87 -16.46 19.97
C GLY A 118 -10.45 -16.88 19.59
N GLY A 119 -9.49 -16.56 20.48
CA GLY A 119 -8.05 -16.78 20.28
C GLY A 119 -7.58 -18.22 20.48
N ASN A 120 -8.39 -19.12 21.05
CA ASN A 120 -8.03 -20.51 21.27
C ASN A 120 -8.49 -21.39 20.10
N PHE A 121 -7.54 -21.86 19.30
CA PHE A 121 -7.84 -22.75 18.17
C PHE A 121 -8.48 -24.08 18.61
N ASN A 122 -8.03 -24.66 19.74
CA ASN A 122 -8.49 -25.96 20.23
C ASN A 122 -9.81 -25.90 21.01
N ALA A 123 -10.26 -24.69 21.38
CA ALA A 123 -11.52 -24.45 22.08
C ALA A 123 -12.21 -23.20 21.52
N PRO A 124 -12.63 -23.25 20.24
CA PRO A 124 -13.33 -22.13 19.63
C PRO A 124 -14.69 -21.90 20.29
N ASN A 125 -15.20 -20.65 20.22
CA ASN A 125 -16.53 -20.32 20.70
C ASN A 125 -17.58 -21.13 19.95
N PRO A 126 -18.29 -22.05 20.59
CA PRO A 126 -19.23 -22.99 19.93
C PRO A 126 -20.50 -22.30 19.39
N THR A 127 -20.78 -21.06 19.81
CA THR A 127 -21.96 -20.30 19.35
C THR A 127 -21.62 -19.36 18.19
N ALA A 128 -20.34 -19.14 17.87
CA ALA A 128 -19.91 -18.31 16.79
C ALA A 128 -19.86 -19.08 15.47
N ALA A 129 -20.60 -18.60 14.48
CA ALA A 129 -20.63 -19.21 13.17
C ALA A 129 -19.34 -18.92 12.38
N ARG A 130 -18.77 -19.95 11.77
CA ARG A 130 -17.67 -19.83 10.81
C ARG A 130 -18.19 -19.34 9.47
N GLY A 131 -17.40 -18.49 8.77
CA GLY A 131 -17.62 -18.11 7.39
C GLY A 131 -16.42 -18.47 6.51
N ILE A 132 -16.68 -18.85 5.26
CA ILE A 132 -15.66 -19.01 4.22
C ILE A 132 -16.14 -18.24 3.00
N LEU A 133 -15.43 -17.15 2.68
CA LEU A 133 -15.71 -16.35 1.50
C LEU A 133 -14.72 -16.74 0.39
N THR A 134 -15.21 -17.23 -0.74
CA THR A 134 -14.41 -17.54 -1.93
C THR A 134 -14.77 -16.58 -3.06
N ILE A 135 -13.76 -15.92 -3.65
CA ILE A 135 -13.93 -14.91 -4.69
C ILE A 135 -13.12 -15.34 -5.92
N GLU A 136 -13.81 -15.55 -7.03
CA GLU A 136 -13.18 -15.95 -8.29
C GLU A 136 -12.40 -14.80 -8.93
N GLY A 137 -11.38 -15.15 -9.73
CA GLY A 137 -10.58 -14.17 -10.49
C GLY A 137 -11.42 -13.33 -11.46
N GLY A 138 -11.12 -12.03 -11.52
CA GLY A 138 -11.84 -11.06 -12.37
C GLY A 138 -13.09 -10.44 -11.69
N VAL A 139 -13.45 -10.87 -10.50
CA VAL A 139 -14.54 -10.27 -9.72
C VAL A 139 -14.20 -8.84 -9.33
N ARG A 140 -15.21 -7.96 -9.45
CA ARG A 140 -15.15 -6.57 -8.96
C ARG A 140 -16.13 -6.39 -7.80
N ILE A 141 -15.62 -5.87 -6.67
CA ILE A 141 -16.39 -5.55 -5.46
C ILE A 141 -16.20 -4.07 -5.15
N TYR A 142 -17.25 -3.36 -4.74
CA TYR A 142 -17.11 -1.97 -4.35
C TYR A 142 -17.79 -1.65 -3.02
N GLY A 143 -17.22 -0.68 -2.29
CA GLY A 143 -17.86 0.04 -1.22
C GLY A 143 -18.44 1.36 -1.74
N SER A 144 -19.60 1.77 -1.26
CA SER A 144 -20.29 3.01 -1.67
C SER A 144 -20.01 4.17 -0.74
N ALA A 145 -19.56 3.89 0.49
CA ALA A 145 -19.33 4.88 1.54
C ALA A 145 -18.15 4.47 2.43
N GLY A 146 -17.60 5.39 3.19
CA GLY A 146 -16.44 5.17 4.04
C GLY A 146 -16.58 4.01 5.03
N LEU A 147 -17.75 3.79 5.60
CA LEU A 147 -18.01 2.70 6.54
C LEU A 147 -18.35 1.36 5.87
N ASP A 148 -18.23 1.26 4.55
CA ASP A 148 -18.35 0.00 3.83
C ASP A 148 -16.99 -0.71 3.85
N TYR A 149 -16.84 -1.80 4.59
CA TYR A 149 -15.60 -2.57 4.70
C TYR A 149 -15.85 -4.04 4.98
N LEU A 150 -14.85 -4.87 4.70
CA LEU A 150 -14.92 -6.32 4.88
C LEU A 150 -14.06 -6.76 6.07
N VAL A 151 -14.63 -7.53 6.99
CA VAL A 151 -13.92 -8.10 8.15
C VAL A 151 -13.97 -9.61 8.11
N VAL A 152 -12.79 -10.25 8.11
CA VAL A 152 -12.67 -11.72 8.26
C VAL A 152 -12.33 -12.03 9.71
N HIS A 153 -13.24 -12.65 10.43
CA HIS A 153 -13.08 -12.93 11.86
C HIS A 153 -12.19 -14.15 12.13
N ARG A 154 -11.60 -14.20 13.34
CA ARG A 154 -10.82 -15.34 13.80
C ARG A 154 -11.60 -16.66 13.61
N GLY A 155 -10.94 -17.65 12.98
CA GLY A 155 -11.52 -18.95 12.65
C GLY A 155 -12.33 -19.01 11.36
N SER A 156 -12.54 -17.87 10.70
CA SER A 156 -13.12 -17.78 9.35
C SER A 156 -12.03 -17.57 8.30
N GLN A 157 -12.39 -17.63 7.01
CA GLN A 157 -11.41 -17.58 5.93
C GLN A 157 -11.92 -16.76 4.73
N ILE A 158 -10.97 -16.13 4.04
CA ILE A 158 -11.17 -15.54 2.72
C ILE A 158 -10.24 -16.19 1.70
N ASN A 159 -10.79 -16.62 0.56
CA ASN A 159 -10.05 -17.21 -0.54
C ASN A 159 -10.23 -16.37 -1.80
N VAL A 160 -9.22 -15.55 -2.12
CA VAL A 160 -9.17 -14.72 -3.32
C VAL A 160 -8.41 -15.49 -4.40
N GLN A 161 -9.10 -15.85 -5.49
CA GLN A 161 -8.59 -16.70 -6.55
C GLN A 161 -8.26 -15.91 -7.82
N GLY A 162 -7.69 -14.70 -7.67
CA GLY A 162 -7.23 -13.90 -8.80
C GLY A 162 -6.10 -14.56 -9.58
N THR A 163 -5.85 -14.03 -10.77
CA THR A 163 -4.72 -14.39 -11.63
C THR A 163 -4.05 -13.13 -12.16
N ALA A 164 -2.88 -13.25 -12.76
CA ALA A 164 -2.19 -12.11 -13.37
C ALA A 164 -3.02 -11.39 -14.46
N THR A 165 -3.92 -12.10 -15.14
CA THR A 165 -4.78 -11.55 -16.20
C THR A 165 -6.23 -11.30 -15.76
N ALA A 166 -6.59 -11.76 -14.57
CA ALA A 166 -7.91 -11.60 -13.98
C ALA A 166 -7.81 -11.39 -12.47
N PRO A 167 -7.22 -10.27 -12.02
CA PRO A 167 -7.14 -9.97 -10.58
C PRO A 167 -8.55 -9.75 -10.00
N VAL A 168 -8.72 -10.02 -8.71
CA VAL A 168 -9.88 -9.55 -7.97
C VAL A 168 -9.65 -8.07 -7.63
N ILE A 169 -10.66 -7.23 -7.83
CA ILE A 169 -10.58 -5.80 -7.56
C ILE A 169 -11.62 -5.43 -6.51
N MET A 170 -11.16 -4.90 -5.38
CA MET A 170 -12.01 -4.26 -4.39
C MET A 170 -11.72 -2.75 -4.41
N THR A 171 -12.75 -1.94 -4.62
CA THR A 171 -12.59 -0.52 -4.90
C THR A 171 -13.77 0.31 -4.39
N SER A 172 -13.80 1.59 -4.71
CA SER A 172 -14.93 2.47 -4.44
C SER A 172 -15.98 2.45 -5.56
N ARG A 173 -17.20 2.84 -5.22
CA ARG A 173 -18.24 3.11 -6.22
C ARG A 173 -17.79 4.16 -7.24
N GLY A 174 -17.10 5.21 -6.78
CA GLY A 174 -16.58 6.26 -7.67
C GLY A 174 -15.60 5.72 -8.72
N SER A 175 -14.76 4.74 -8.37
CA SER A 175 -13.86 4.07 -9.31
C SER A 175 -14.65 3.27 -10.38
N ILE A 176 -15.72 2.60 -9.99
CA ILE A 176 -16.56 1.86 -10.94
C ILE A 176 -17.27 2.82 -11.90
N GLU A 177 -17.80 3.92 -11.40
CA GLU A 177 -18.52 4.93 -12.20
C GLU A 177 -17.59 5.88 -12.99
N GLY A 178 -16.28 5.84 -12.72
CA GLY A 178 -15.29 6.67 -13.40
C GLY A 178 -15.21 8.11 -12.90
N SER A 179 -15.59 8.37 -11.64
CA SER A 179 -15.51 9.68 -11.01
C SER A 179 -14.26 9.90 -10.15
N THR A 180 -13.39 8.89 -10.02
CA THR A 180 -12.13 9.01 -9.28
C THR A 180 -11.10 9.84 -10.04
N THR A 181 -10.22 10.49 -9.29
CA THR A 181 -9.02 11.18 -9.75
C THR A 181 -7.79 10.48 -9.21
N VAL A 182 -6.63 10.94 -9.58
CA VAL A 182 -5.33 10.45 -9.09
C VAL A 182 -5.12 10.65 -7.58
N ASP A 183 -5.85 11.58 -7.00
CA ASP A 183 -5.79 11.91 -5.57
C ASP A 183 -6.99 11.35 -4.78
N SER A 184 -7.80 10.50 -5.39
CA SER A 184 -8.95 9.90 -4.71
C SER A 184 -8.51 8.84 -3.71
N ILE A 185 -8.75 9.09 -2.43
CA ILE A 185 -8.43 8.25 -1.26
C ILE A 185 -9.66 8.16 -0.35
N GLY A 186 -9.68 7.29 0.65
CA GLY A 186 -10.64 7.28 1.74
C GLY A 186 -12.11 7.12 1.35
N GLN A 187 -12.40 6.48 0.21
CA GLN A 187 -13.78 6.38 -0.31
C GLN A 187 -14.57 5.20 0.28
N TRP A 188 -13.87 4.24 0.86
CA TRP A 188 -14.42 3.08 1.56
C TRP A 188 -13.38 2.54 2.57
N GLY A 189 -13.79 1.64 3.49
CA GLY A 189 -12.94 1.29 4.62
C GLY A 189 -11.76 0.36 4.29
N GLY A 190 -11.92 -0.60 3.37
CA GLY A 190 -10.86 -1.57 3.08
C GLY A 190 -11.15 -2.99 3.55
N LEU A 191 -10.08 -3.77 3.77
CA LEU A 191 -10.13 -5.19 4.14
C LEU A 191 -9.41 -5.43 5.47
N VAL A 192 -10.12 -5.97 6.46
CA VAL A 192 -9.59 -6.35 7.77
C VAL A 192 -9.58 -7.87 7.90
N ILE A 193 -8.42 -8.47 8.18
CA ILE A 193 -8.25 -9.91 8.38
C ILE A 193 -7.71 -10.16 9.79
N LEU A 194 -8.44 -10.92 10.56
CA LEU A 194 -8.16 -11.21 11.96
C LEU A 194 -7.76 -12.68 12.14
N GLY A 195 -6.65 -12.89 12.82
CA GLY A 195 -6.12 -14.23 13.08
C GLY A 195 -5.90 -14.48 14.57
N ARG A 196 -5.46 -15.72 14.88
CA ARG A 196 -5.17 -16.24 16.21
C ARG A 196 -3.67 -16.33 16.51
N ALA A 197 -2.81 -15.74 15.68
CA ALA A 197 -1.37 -15.74 15.97
C ALA A 197 -1.04 -14.79 17.13
N PRO A 198 0.09 -15.00 17.82
CA PRO A 198 0.51 -14.17 18.94
C PRO A 198 0.68 -12.69 18.59
N ILE A 199 0.34 -11.87 19.56
CA ILE A 199 0.49 -10.40 19.55
C ILE A 199 1.14 -9.97 20.89
N ASN A 200 1.68 -8.75 20.99
CA ASN A 200 2.29 -8.26 22.23
C ASN A 200 1.47 -7.19 22.98
N ASN A 201 0.35 -6.75 22.40
CA ASN A 201 -0.53 -5.72 22.98
C ASN A 201 -1.82 -6.30 23.59
N CYS A 202 -1.70 -7.40 24.35
CA CYS A 202 -2.86 -8.06 24.95
C CYS A 202 -3.70 -7.12 25.83
N ASP A 203 -5.03 -7.14 25.62
CA ASP A 203 -5.98 -6.51 26.54
C ASP A 203 -5.93 -7.21 27.90
N GLY A 204 -5.72 -6.42 28.96
CA GLY A 204 -5.65 -6.92 30.32
C GLY A 204 -4.22 -7.04 30.87
N VAL A 205 -4.11 -6.79 32.17
CA VAL A 205 -2.82 -6.74 32.87
C VAL A 205 -2.26 -8.14 33.07
N GLY A 206 -1.00 -8.35 32.63
CA GLY A 206 -0.27 -9.58 32.94
C GLY A 206 -0.61 -10.77 32.06
N ILE A 207 -1.38 -10.60 31.01
CA ILE A 207 -1.61 -11.65 29.99
C ILE A 207 -0.38 -11.69 29.08
N PRO A 208 0.35 -12.81 29.00
CA PRO A 208 1.52 -12.90 28.13
C PRO A 208 1.12 -13.12 26.67
N SER A 209 1.99 -12.68 25.74
CA SER A 209 1.87 -13.04 24.32
C SER A 209 1.81 -14.55 24.14
N GLY A 210 0.96 -15.01 23.24
CA GLY A 210 0.72 -16.45 22.98
C GLY A 210 -0.17 -17.14 24.01
N ASP A 211 -0.73 -16.44 24.99
CA ASP A 211 -1.86 -16.94 25.76
C ASP A 211 -3.13 -16.93 24.87
N PRO A 212 -3.99 -17.96 24.93
CA PRO A 212 -5.21 -18.00 24.14
C PRO A 212 -6.21 -16.87 24.46
N THR A 213 -6.04 -16.20 25.61
CA THR A 213 -6.83 -15.02 26.01
C THR A 213 -6.16 -13.71 25.65
N CYS A 214 -4.92 -13.75 25.14
CA CYS A 214 -4.24 -12.57 24.64
C CYS A 214 -4.91 -12.09 23.35
N GLN A 215 -5.64 -11.02 23.45
CA GLN A 215 -6.33 -10.39 22.32
C GLN A 215 -6.32 -8.88 22.46
N ALA A 216 -6.52 -8.16 21.36
CA ALA A 216 -6.75 -6.73 21.32
C ALA A 216 -7.82 -6.40 20.29
N GLN A 217 -8.35 -5.18 20.34
CA GLN A 217 -9.25 -4.67 19.29
C GLN A 217 -8.44 -3.96 18.22
N VAL A 218 -8.81 -4.17 16.95
CA VAL A 218 -8.30 -3.39 15.83
C VAL A 218 -8.91 -1.99 15.89
N GLU A 219 -8.13 -0.99 15.61
CA GLU A 219 -8.63 0.38 15.49
C GLU A 219 -9.66 0.52 14.36
N GLY A 220 -10.44 1.56 14.37
CA GLY A 220 -11.53 1.78 13.41
C GLY A 220 -12.66 0.74 13.47
N THR A 221 -12.51 -0.34 14.24
CA THR A 221 -13.52 -1.40 14.41
C THR A 221 -13.45 -2.03 15.80
N ASN A 222 -14.53 -2.67 16.25
CA ASN A 222 -14.59 -3.39 17.53
C ASN A 222 -14.31 -4.89 17.38
N ALA A 223 -13.48 -5.26 16.40
CA ALA A 223 -13.14 -6.65 16.12
C ALA A 223 -11.87 -7.09 16.86
N PHE A 224 -11.89 -8.29 17.43
CA PHE A 224 -10.75 -8.82 18.19
C PHE A 224 -9.82 -9.67 17.34
N TYR A 225 -8.52 -9.58 17.63
CA TYR A 225 -7.46 -10.39 17.05
C TYR A 225 -6.50 -10.90 18.12
N GLY A 226 -5.62 -11.82 17.75
CA GLY A 226 -4.66 -12.45 18.65
C GLY A 226 -5.10 -13.78 19.22
N GLY A 227 -4.19 -14.47 19.89
CA GLY A 227 -4.36 -15.80 20.44
C GLY A 227 -3.05 -16.57 20.55
N ASN A 228 -3.11 -17.90 20.40
CA ASN A 228 -2.00 -18.80 20.66
C ASN A 228 -1.57 -19.68 19.47
N THR A 229 -1.98 -19.35 18.25
CA THR A 229 -1.77 -20.23 17.09
C THR A 229 -0.92 -19.52 16.01
N PRO A 230 0.43 -19.59 16.11
CA PRO A 230 1.31 -18.91 15.12
C PRO A 230 1.08 -19.35 13.68
N ALA A 231 0.65 -20.61 13.48
CA ALA A 231 0.35 -21.16 12.16
C ALA A 231 -1.15 -21.09 11.79
N ASP A 232 -1.92 -20.19 12.41
CA ASP A 232 -3.33 -19.95 12.03
C ASP A 232 -3.46 -19.62 10.55
N SER A 233 -4.62 -19.94 9.97
CA SER A 233 -4.88 -19.65 8.57
C SER A 233 -6.20 -18.90 8.39
N SER A 234 -6.10 -17.68 7.93
CA SER A 234 -7.24 -16.86 7.51
C SER A 234 -7.61 -17.05 6.03
N GLY A 235 -6.99 -18.04 5.34
CA GLY A 235 -7.29 -18.40 3.96
C GLY A 235 -6.14 -18.17 2.99
N SER A 236 -6.47 -17.85 1.73
CA SER A 236 -5.49 -17.67 0.66
C SER A 236 -5.86 -16.46 -0.20
N ILE A 237 -4.98 -15.47 -0.25
CA ILE A 237 -5.15 -14.26 -1.04
C ILE A 237 -4.11 -14.25 -2.16
N ARG A 238 -4.57 -14.26 -3.41
CA ARG A 238 -3.70 -14.15 -4.60
C ARG A 238 -4.31 -13.22 -5.64
N TYR A 239 -3.48 -12.32 -6.15
CA TYR A 239 -3.84 -11.33 -7.17
C TYR A 239 -5.06 -10.50 -6.78
N LEU A 240 -4.93 -9.83 -5.63
CA LEU A 240 -5.91 -8.87 -5.11
C LEU A 240 -5.43 -7.44 -5.35
N ARG A 241 -6.34 -6.57 -5.76
CA ARG A 241 -6.12 -5.14 -5.84
C ARG A 241 -7.15 -4.40 -4.98
N ILE A 242 -6.68 -3.64 -3.99
CA ILE A 242 -7.47 -2.73 -3.17
C ILE A 242 -7.22 -1.32 -3.68
N GLN A 243 -8.27 -0.51 -3.84
CA GLN A 243 -8.14 0.85 -4.37
C GLN A 243 -9.03 1.83 -3.62
N HIS A 244 -8.50 3.05 -3.36
CA HIS A 244 -9.23 4.20 -2.79
C HIS A 244 -9.85 3.94 -1.41
N SER A 245 -9.20 3.13 -0.60
CA SER A 245 -9.59 2.71 0.75
C SER A 245 -9.06 3.64 1.85
N GLY A 246 -9.09 3.19 3.11
CA GLY A 246 -8.45 3.88 4.22
C GLY A 246 -9.35 4.94 4.86
N PHE A 247 -10.64 4.67 5.06
CA PHE A 247 -11.57 5.67 5.58
C PHE A 247 -11.36 5.93 7.07
N GLN A 248 -11.23 7.20 7.45
CA GLN A 248 -11.21 7.62 8.86
C GLN A 248 -12.60 7.46 9.50
N VAL A 249 -12.72 6.51 10.42
CA VAL A 249 -13.98 6.20 11.12
C VAL A 249 -14.25 7.24 12.21
N LEU A 250 -13.23 7.59 12.98
CA LEU A 250 -13.20 8.61 14.02
C LEU A 250 -11.85 9.33 13.98
N PRO A 251 -11.69 10.51 14.58
CA PRO A 251 -10.38 11.14 14.70
C PRO A 251 -9.36 10.19 15.34
N ASN A 252 -8.23 9.96 14.67
CA ASN A 252 -7.17 9.00 15.03
C ASN A 252 -7.67 7.54 15.15
N GLN A 253 -8.63 7.15 14.34
CA GLN A 253 -9.09 5.78 14.17
C GLN A 253 -9.47 5.58 12.71
N GLU A 254 -8.50 5.20 11.95
CA GLU A 254 -8.59 4.97 10.52
C GLU A 254 -8.72 3.47 10.23
N LEU A 255 -9.19 3.16 9.03
CA LEU A 255 -9.12 1.83 8.43
C LEU A 255 -8.07 1.88 7.32
N ASN A 256 -7.19 0.90 7.29
CA ASN A 256 -6.15 0.79 6.28
C ASN A 256 -6.67 0.29 4.92
N GLY A 257 -5.80 0.26 3.94
CA GLY A 257 -6.04 -0.51 2.73
C GLY A 257 -6.32 -1.96 3.05
N ILE A 258 -5.38 -2.59 3.74
CA ILE A 258 -5.50 -3.93 4.32
C ILE A 258 -4.94 -3.93 5.74
N THR A 259 -5.73 -4.36 6.69
CA THR A 259 -5.27 -4.64 8.06
C THR A 259 -5.10 -6.14 8.26
N LEU A 260 -3.89 -6.58 8.67
CA LEU A 260 -3.56 -7.96 8.99
C LEU A 260 -3.27 -8.09 10.49
N ALA A 261 -4.29 -8.35 11.30
CA ALA A 261 -4.17 -8.33 12.76
C ALA A 261 -4.14 -9.77 13.34
N GLY A 262 -3.02 -10.14 13.95
CA GLY A 262 -2.80 -11.49 14.49
C GLY A 262 -2.89 -12.61 13.44
N VAL A 263 -2.61 -12.32 12.18
CA VAL A 263 -2.71 -13.30 11.08
C VAL A 263 -1.53 -14.27 11.15
N GLY A 264 -1.81 -15.56 11.05
CA GLY A 264 -0.81 -16.62 11.20
C GLY A 264 -0.15 -17.04 9.89
N SER A 265 1.01 -17.72 10.02
CA SER A 265 1.85 -18.17 8.89
C SER A 265 1.20 -19.24 8.00
N GLY A 266 0.07 -19.82 8.40
CA GLY A 266 -0.72 -20.70 7.55
C GLY A 266 -1.54 -19.97 6.48
N THR A 267 -1.59 -18.64 6.53
CA THR A 267 -2.27 -17.82 5.53
C THR A 267 -1.35 -17.59 4.32
N THR A 268 -1.88 -17.79 3.11
CA THR A 268 -1.18 -17.39 1.87
C THR A 268 -1.52 -15.95 1.55
N PHE A 269 -0.50 -15.11 1.35
CA PHE A 269 -0.67 -13.69 1.02
C PHE A 269 0.33 -13.27 -0.06
N GLU A 270 -0.09 -13.30 -1.32
CA GLU A 270 0.80 -13.11 -2.46
C GLU A 270 0.11 -12.32 -3.59
N TYR A 271 0.88 -11.51 -4.31
CA TYR A 271 0.42 -10.69 -5.44
C TYR A 271 -0.72 -9.75 -5.02
N VAL A 272 -0.43 -8.86 -4.09
CA VAL A 272 -1.40 -7.92 -3.54
C VAL A 272 -0.96 -6.50 -3.82
N GLN A 273 -1.87 -5.70 -4.36
CA GLN A 273 -1.69 -4.25 -4.52
C GLN A 273 -2.68 -3.49 -3.65
N VAL A 274 -2.17 -2.46 -2.96
CA VAL A 274 -2.99 -1.37 -2.42
C VAL A 274 -2.64 -0.08 -3.16
N HIS A 275 -3.67 0.58 -3.68
CA HIS A 275 -3.54 1.81 -4.45
C HIS A 275 -4.40 2.91 -3.84
N ASN A 276 -3.78 4.02 -3.46
CA ASN A 276 -4.47 5.19 -2.93
C ASN A 276 -5.35 4.87 -1.70
N SER A 277 -4.80 4.26 -0.67
CA SER A 277 -5.38 4.29 0.67
C SER A 277 -5.19 5.69 1.27
N SER A 278 -6.11 6.20 2.07
CA SER A 278 -5.94 7.49 2.80
C SER A 278 -5.21 7.32 4.12
N ASP A 279 -5.09 6.11 4.56
CA ASP A 279 -4.27 5.64 5.64
C ASP A 279 -3.27 4.64 5.07
N ASP A 280 -2.75 3.72 5.87
CA ASP A 280 -1.71 2.80 5.41
C ASP A 280 -2.11 1.94 4.21
N GLY A 281 -1.10 1.52 3.49
CA GLY A 281 -1.27 0.51 2.46
C GLY A 281 -1.62 -0.84 3.10
N ILE A 282 -0.70 -1.39 3.87
CA ILE A 282 -0.93 -2.60 4.68
C ILE A 282 -0.34 -2.35 6.07
N GLU A 283 -1.15 -2.57 7.10
CA GLU A 283 -0.72 -2.55 8.48
C GLU A 283 -0.83 -3.94 9.12
N TRP A 284 0.23 -4.36 9.83
CA TRP A 284 0.33 -5.63 10.54
C TRP A 284 0.34 -5.42 12.05
N PHE A 285 -0.76 -5.74 12.71
CA PHE A 285 -0.84 -5.78 14.17
C PHE A 285 -0.45 -7.16 14.69
N GLY A 286 0.83 -7.39 14.91
CA GLY A 286 1.34 -8.69 15.37
C GLY A 286 1.15 -9.81 14.35
N GLY A 287 1.24 -11.05 14.83
CA GLY A 287 1.10 -12.22 13.98
C GLY A 287 2.39 -12.65 13.29
N THR A 288 2.27 -13.60 12.38
CA THR A 288 3.39 -14.31 11.76
C THR A 288 3.20 -14.59 10.28
N VAL A 289 2.22 -13.94 9.64
CA VAL A 289 1.95 -14.14 8.21
C VAL A 289 3.15 -13.72 7.37
N ASN A 290 3.44 -14.51 6.34
CA ASN A 290 4.45 -14.17 5.35
C ASN A 290 3.79 -13.68 4.07
N ALA A 291 4.44 -12.72 3.39
CA ALA A 291 3.91 -12.09 2.19
C ALA A 291 4.96 -11.98 1.08
N ARG A 292 4.54 -12.05 -0.18
CA ARG A 292 5.41 -11.77 -1.31
C ARG A 292 4.67 -11.17 -2.50
N TYR A 293 5.43 -10.46 -3.33
CA TYR A 293 4.92 -9.78 -4.51
C TYR A 293 3.88 -8.71 -4.14
N LEU A 294 4.29 -7.79 -3.29
CA LEU A 294 3.46 -6.69 -2.82
C LEU A 294 3.75 -5.42 -3.62
N VAL A 295 2.70 -4.69 -3.96
CA VAL A 295 2.79 -3.41 -4.68
C VAL A 295 1.96 -2.36 -3.94
N MET A 296 2.62 -1.36 -3.37
CA MET A 296 1.98 -0.21 -2.72
C MET A 296 2.14 1.02 -3.58
N THR A 297 1.05 1.67 -3.93
CA THR A 297 1.08 2.82 -4.83
C THR A 297 0.19 3.94 -4.32
N GLY A 298 0.80 5.09 -4.02
CA GLY A 298 0.09 6.33 -3.74
C GLY A 298 -0.73 6.36 -2.44
N ASN A 299 -0.42 5.50 -1.46
CA ASN A 299 -1.04 5.55 -0.13
C ASN A 299 -0.68 6.87 0.56
N ASP A 300 -1.55 7.42 1.40
CA ASP A 300 -1.44 8.79 1.88
C ASP A 300 -0.74 8.90 3.23
N ASP A 301 -0.78 7.87 4.04
CA ASP A 301 0.08 7.69 5.21
C ASP A 301 1.20 6.71 4.85
N ASP A 302 1.45 5.68 5.62
CA ASP A 302 2.55 4.77 5.38
C ASP A 302 2.19 3.68 4.37
N SER A 303 3.16 3.20 3.63
CA SER A 303 2.90 2.11 2.67
C SER A 303 2.89 0.75 3.36
N PHE A 304 3.82 0.53 4.30
CA PHE A 304 3.85 -0.60 5.23
C PHE A 304 3.97 -0.05 6.64
N ASP A 305 3.07 -0.46 7.52
CA ASP A 305 3.22 -0.28 8.96
C ASP A 305 3.21 -1.64 9.68
N THR A 306 4.03 -1.79 10.71
CA THR A 306 4.04 -2.99 11.54
C THR A 306 4.06 -2.64 13.01
N ASP A 307 3.16 -3.28 13.76
CA ASP A 307 3.03 -3.04 15.20
C ASP A 307 2.76 -4.35 15.96
N ALA A 308 2.54 -4.22 17.26
CA ALA A 308 2.01 -5.28 18.12
C ALA A 308 2.76 -6.63 18.09
N GLY A 309 4.08 -6.62 17.80
CA GLY A 309 4.91 -7.83 17.82
C GLY A 309 4.88 -8.64 16.52
N PHE A 310 4.71 -8.01 15.36
CA PHE A 310 4.72 -8.70 14.07
C PHE A 310 6.05 -9.40 13.79
N ASN A 311 5.98 -10.67 13.39
CA ASN A 311 7.14 -11.55 13.15
C ASN A 311 7.02 -12.34 11.85
N GLY A 312 6.68 -11.67 10.75
CA GLY A 312 6.58 -12.24 9.42
C GLY A 312 7.76 -11.91 8.51
N ALA A 313 7.75 -12.47 7.32
CA ALA A 313 8.73 -12.22 6.26
C ALA A 313 8.03 -11.71 5.00
N ILE A 314 8.58 -10.64 4.40
CA ILE A 314 8.06 -9.99 3.20
C ILE A 314 9.13 -10.03 2.11
N GLN A 315 8.82 -10.55 0.93
CA GLN A 315 9.77 -10.59 -0.18
C GLN A 315 9.13 -10.11 -1.49
N PHE A 316 9.92 -9.40 -2.30
CA PHE A 316 9.49 -8.76 -3.55
C PHE A 316 8.40 -7.72 -3.30
N ALA A 317 8.80 -6.60 -2.69
CA ALA A 317 7.94 -5.48 -2.38
C ALA A 317 8.32 -4.24 -3.21
N LEU A 318 7.34 -3.64 -3.87
CA LEU A 318 7.47 -2.41 -4.61
C LEU A 318 6.58 -1.34 -3.97
N ILE A 319 7.18 -0.27 -3.48
CA ILE A 319 6.48 0.90 -2.96
C ILE A 319 6.78 2.10 -3.85
N VAL A 320 5.73 2.81 -4.28
CA VAL A 320 5.84 4.03 -5.08
C VAL A 320 4.88 5.07 -4.52
N GLN A 321 5.42 6.09 -3.88
CA GLN A 321 4.61 7.19 -3.36
C GLN A 321 4.13 8.10 -4.49
N ARG A 322 2.94 8.68 -4.34
CA ARG A 322 2.41 9.70 -5.27
C ARG A 322 2.99 11.08 -4.94
N PRO A 323 3.00 12.05 -5.87
CA PRO A 323 3.59 13.37 -5.62
C PRO A 323 2.95 14.15 -4.48
N ASN A 324 1.65 13.97 -4.24
CA ASN A 324 0.84 14.78 -3.33
C ASN A 324 0.43 14.06 -2.04
N GLY A 325 0.93 12.85 -1.76
CA GLY A 325 0.56 12.08 -0.57
C GLY A 325 1.59 11.01 -0.24
N GLY A 326 1.49 10.47 0.95
CA GLY A 326 2.41 9.50 1.54
C GLY A 326 3.34 10.16 2.56
N ASP A 327 3.30 9.63 3.78
CA ASP A 327 4.25 9.99 4.82
C ASP A 327 5.50 9.14 4.67
N ARG A 328 5.60 7.98 5.25
CA ARG A 328 6.76 7.09 5.13
C ARG A 328 6.53 5.98 4.11
N MET A 329 7.59 5.36 3.67
CA MET A 329 7.47 4.13 2.90
C MET A 329 7.31 2.91 3.80
N ASN A 330 7.97 2.93 4.96
CA ASN A 330 7.78 1.95 6.03
C ASN A 330 7.83 2.62 7.41
N GLU A 331 6.87 2.31 8.26
CA GLU A 331 6.94 2.49 9.71
C GLU A 331 7.01 1.13 10.40
N MET A 332 7.99 0.94 11.30
CA MET A 332 8.24 -0.34 11.96
C MET A 332 8.29 -0.15 13.46
N SER A 333 7.16 -0.43 14.12
CA SER A 333 6.95 -0.26 15.55
C SER A 333 6.87 -1.59 16.30
N ALA A 334 7.03 -1.58 17.62
CA ALA A 334 6.93 -2.77 18.47
C ALA A 334 6.22 -2.51 19.80
N LEU A 335 5.67 -1.30 20.03
CA LEU A 335 5.04 -0.87 21.27
C LEU A 335 5.94 -0.98 22.52
N THR A 336 7.26 -1.10 22.34
CA THR A 336 8.25 -1.35 23.44
C THR A 336 7.83 -2.53 24.32
N ARG A 337 7.31 -3.62 23.73
CA ARG A 337 6.80 -4.82 24.41
C ARG A 337 7.38 -6.10 23.82
N GLU A 338 7.41 -7.14 24.62
CA GLU A 338 7.82 -8.49 24.19
C GLU A 338 6.63 -9.35 23.75
N PRO A 339 6.78 -10.18 22.70
CA PRO A 339 7.93 -10.22 21.80
C PRO A 339 8.02 -8.95 20.96
N VAL A 340 9.22 -8.43 20.73
CA VAL A 340 9.42 -7.28 19.84
C VAL A 340 8.97 -7.60 18.42
N SER A 341 8.48 -6.60 17.70
CA SER A 341 8.27 -6.74 16.24
C SER A 341 9.62 -6.99 15.56
N ASN A 342 9.68 -8.03 14.75
CA ASN A 342 10.89 -8.43 14.03
C ASN A 342 10.56 -8.81 12.58
N PRO A 343 9.93 -7.89 11.80
CA PRO A 343 9.66 -8.12 10.40
C PRO A 343 10.97 -8.26 9.63
N LYS A 344 10.98 -9.14 8.62
CA LYS A 344 12.09 -9.33 7.71
C LYS A 344 11.66 -8.99 6.30
N ILE A 345 12.28 -7.97 5.71
CA ILE A 345 11.97 -7.51 4.36
C ILE A 345 13.14 -7.82 3.44
N ALA A 346 12.86 -8.46 2.29
CA ALA A 346 13.88 -8.77 1.31
C ALA A 346 13.44 -8.44 -0.11
N ASN A 347 14.40 -8.09 -0.96
CA ASN A 347 14.15 -7.76 -2.36
C ASN A 347 13.05 -6.71 -2.52
N ALA A 348 13.24 -5.56 -1.88
CA ALA A 348 12.31 -4.44 -1.92
C ALA A 348 12.88 -3.24 -2.67
N THR A 349 12.03 -2.52 -3.37
CA THR A 349 12.34 -1.22 -4.00
C THR A 349 11.32 -0.19 -3.53
N PHE A 350 11.81 0.82 -2.83
CA PHE A 350 11.02 1.88 -2.24
C PHE A 350 11.34 3.21 -2.91
N VAL A 351 10.37 3.79 -3.59
CA VAL A 351 10.48 5.04 -4.34
C VAL A 351 9.65 6.11 -3.66
N GLY A 352 10.30 6.92 -2.86
CA GLY A 352 9.69 8.00 -2.11
C GLY A 352 9.56 9.29 -2.92
N ARG A 353 8.55 10.08 -2.58
CA ARG A 353 8.30 11.39 -3.17
C ARG A 353 9.22 12.49 -2.58
N ALA A 354 9.31 13.60 -3.26
CA ALA A 354 9.85 14.83 -2.71
C ALA A 354 8.88 15.40 -1.66
N GLY A 355 9.31 15.52 -0.41
CA GLY A 355 8.48 16.11 0.67
C GLY A 355 7.60 15.13 1.44
N GLY A 356 7.79 13.82 1.32
CA GLY A 356 7.29 12.82 2.27
C GLY A 356 8.07 12.83 3.59
N GLY A 357 7.68 12.01 4.55
CA GLY A 357 8.41 11.70 5.79
C GLY A 357 9.77 11.03 5.51
N VAL A 358 10.47 10.53 6.51
CA VAL A 358 11.67 9.71 6.30
C VAL A 358 11.32 8.44 5.54
N GLY A 359 12.29 7.86 4.84
CA GLY A 359 12.04 6.68 4.00
C GLY A 359 11.60 5.47 4.80
N LEU A 360 12.39 5.14 5.81
CA LEU A 360 12.15 4.05 6.77
C LEU A 360 12.26 4.63 8.16
N ILE A 361 11.30 4.34 9.03
CA ILE A 361 11.41 4.61 10.47
C ILE A 361 11.34 3.30 11.26
N LEU A 362 12.21 3.15 12.24
CA LEU A 362 12.18 2.09 13.24
C LEU A 362 12.00 2.76 14.60
N ASN A 363 10.94 2.39 15.30
CA ASN A 363 10.63 2.98 16.59
C ASN A 363 10.10 1.96 17.61
N GLN A 364 9.88 2.38 18.84
CA GLN A 364 9.25 1.63 19.93
C GLN A 364 9.85 0.23 20.17
N GLY A 365 11.17 0.08 19.94
CA GLY A 365 11.88 -1.19 20.16
C GLY A 365 11.82 -2.18 19.00
N SER A 366 11.41 -1.77 17.80
CA SER A 366 11.38 -2.63 16.62
C SER A 366 12.75 -3.21 16.25
N ASN A 367 12.77 -4.47 15.83
CA ASN A 367 13.94 -5.17 15.31
C ASN A 367 13.77 -5.52 13.82
N ALA A 368 13.24 -4.60 13.04
CA ALA A 368 13.04 -4.81 11.60
C ALA A 368 14.38 -5.05 10.88
N GLN A 369 14.37 -5.95 9.90
CA GLN A 369 15.56 -6.37 9.16
C GLN A 369 15.33 -6.24 7.66
N TYR A 370 16.30 -5.64 6.95
CA TYR A 370 16.23 -5.39 5.52
C TYR A 370 17.37 -6.07 4.78
N TYR A 371 17.02 -6.80 3.73
CA TYR A 371 17.94 -7.53 2.88
C TYR A 371 17.69 -7.19 1.41
N ASN A 372 18.73 -6.98 0.62
CA ASN A 372 18.59 -6.73 -0.81
C ASN A 372 17.57 -5.61 -1.12
N THR A 373 17.62 -4.51 -0.40
CA THR A 373 16.61 -3.45 -0.45
C THR A 373 17.17 -2.17 -1.06
N ILE A 374 16.39 -1.52 -1.89
CA ILE A 374 16.67 -0.20 -2.47
C ILE A 374 15.70 0.81 -1.86
N VAL A 375 16.24 1.91 -1.33
CA VAL A 375 15.47 3.06 -0.85
C VAL A 375 15.94 4.29 -1.59
N THR A 376 15.06 4.91 -2.33
CA THR A 376 15.35 6.14 -3.06
C THR A 376 14.25 7.17 -2.87
N ARG A 377 14.64 8.45 -2.83
CA ARG A 377 13.70 9.58 -2.83
C ARG A 377 14.33 10.81 -3.43
N ALA A 378 13.51 11.63 -4.04
CA ALA A 378 13.92 12.93 -4.54
C ALA A 378 14.08 13.93 -3.38
N ALA A 379 14.94 14.95 -3.59
CA ALA A 379 15.03 16.08 -2.67
C ALA A 379 13.71 16.85 -2.63
N GLY A 380 13.22 17.11 -1.42
CA GLY A 380 12.05 17.95 -1.17
C GLY A 380 12.40 19.44 -1.09
N GLY A 381 11.37 20.26 -0.87
CA GLY A 381 11.54 21.69 -0.55
C GLY A 381 12.17 21.90 0.83
N ALA A 382 12.41 23.15 1.18
CA ALA A 382 12.95 23.49 2.51
C ALA A 382 12.04 22.99 3.62
N GLY A 383 12.61 22.27 4.60
CA GLY A 383 11.90 21.67 5.72
C GLY A 383 11.31 20.28 5.47
N ALA A 384 11.46 19.72 4.26
CA ALA A 384 11.07 18.33 4.00
C ALA A 384 12.08 17.36 4.64
N ALA A 385 11.61 16.22 5.12
CA ALA A 385 12.46 15.11 5.52
C ALA A 385 13.32 14.65 4.32
N THR A 386 14.57 14.33 4.56
CA THR A 386 15.54 14.03 3.51
C THR A 386 16.16 12.64 3.65
N ALA A 387 15.98 11.99 4.80
CA ALA A 387 16.68 10.76 5.14
C ALA A 387 16.04 9.51 4.52
N CYS A 388 16.89 8.50 4.29
CA CYS A 388 16.45 7.16 3.96
C CYS A 388 16.00 6.37 5.20
N LEU A 389 16.69 6.55 6.33
CA LEU A 389 16.46 5.80 7.57
C LEU A 389 16.48 6.73 8.77
N ASP A 390 15.52 6.50 9.68
CA ASP A 390 15.49 7.02 11.04
C ASP A 390 15.35 5.88 12.05
N ILE A 391 15.99 6.01 13.21
CA ILE A 391 15.76 5.21 14.41
C ILE A 391 15.40 6.17 15.54
N ASP A 392 14.11 6.32 15.79
CA ASP A 392 13.52 7.45 16.50
C ASP A 392 13.67 7.40 18.05
N ASP A 393 13.92 6.24 18.66
CA ASP A 393 13.93 6.13 20.12
C ASP A 393 15.12 5.34 20.67
N SER A 394 15.33 5.44 22.00
CA SER A 394 16.43 4.76 22.68
C SER A 394 16.21 3.25 22.91
N ALA A 395 15.00 2.72 22.74
CA ALA A 395 14.71 1.30 22.90
C ALA A 395 15.06 0.53 21.62
N THR A 396 14.79 1.11 20.47
CA THR A 396 15.02 0.52 19.15
C THR A 396 16.49 0.18 18.86
N PRO A 397 17.50 1.01 19.19
CA PRO A 397 18.90 0.66 19.00
C PRO A 397 19.34 -0.61 19.72
N ALA A 398 18.78 -0.86 20.90
CA ALA A 398 19.13 -2.06 21.69
C ALA A 398 18.67 -3.36 21.02
N THR A 399 17.61 -3.32 20.22
CA THR A 399 17.06 -4.44 19.45
C THR A 399 17.62 -4.52 18.03
N ALA A 400 17.71 -3.40 17.34
CA ALA A 400 18.22 -3.30 15.97
C ALA A 400 19.72 -3.64 15.84
N THR A 401 20.50 -3.54 16.91
CA THR A 401 21.91 -3.96 16.96
C THR A 401 22.12 -5.45 17.18
N SER A 402 21.07 -6.27 16.99
CA SER A 402 21.22 -7.72 17.08
C SER A 402 22.38 -8.20 16.19
N THR A 403 23.06 -9.28 16.60
CA THR A 403 24.33 -9.80 16.09
C THR A 403 24.42 -10.09 14.59
N THR A 404 23.38 -9.84 13.83
CA THR A 404 23.31 -10.07 12.37
C THR A 404 23.25 -8.79 11.53
N GLY A 405 23.25 -7.61 12.16
CA GLY A 405 23.03 -6.33 11.45
C GLY A 405 21.64 -6.25 10.81
N GLY A 406 20.84 -5.27 11.16
CA GLY A 406 19.47 -5.11 10.62
C GLY A 406 19.41 -4.81 9.12
N PHE A 407 20.55 -4.47 8.48
CA PHE A 407 20.62 -4.02 7.10
C PHE A 407 21.73 -4.77 6.35
N ASN A 408 21.39 -5.49 5.29
CA ASN A 408 22.36 -6.25 4.49
C ASN A 408 22.06 -6.13 3.00
N SER A 409 23.03 -5.68 2.22
CA SER A 409 22.90 -5.41 0.78
C SER A 409 21.79 -4.37 0.52
N VAL A 410 21.83 -3.26 1.26
CA VAL A 410 20.86 -2.17 1.19
C VAL A 410 21.49 -0.97 0.49
N PHE A 411 20.77 -0.41 -0.48
CA PHE A 411 21.21 0.73 -1.29
C PHE A 411 20.35 1.94 -0.98
N PHE A 412 20.95 2.98 -0.38
CA PHE A 412 20.33 4.26 -0.10
C PHE A 412 20.68 5.30 -1.17
N SER A 413 19.66 5.94 -1.73
CA SER A 413 19.77 7.07 -2.64
C SER A 413 18.79 8.18 -2.25
N CYS A 414 19.02 8.78 -1.09
CA CYS A 414 18.27 9.90 -0.54
C CYS A 414 19.19 11.12 -0.39
N PRO A 415 18.67 12.34 -0.23
CA PRO A 415 19.49 13.53 0.03
C PRO A 415 20.39 13.39 1.26
N THR A 416 19.91 12.73 2.33
CA THR A 416 20.70 12.25 3.46
C THR A 416 20.46 10.76 3.68
N ALA A 417 21.45 10.03 4.19
CA ALA A 417 21.26 8.61 4.49
C ALA A 417 20.40 8.42 5.76
N PHE A 418 20.69 9.22 6.78
CA PHE A 418 20.13 9.05 8.12
C PHE A 418 19.54 10.36 8.64
N ASP A 419 18.40 10.26 9.30
CA ASP A 419 17.96 11.13 10.38
C ASP A 419 18.31 10.44 11.68
N ASP A 420 18.87 11.16 12.66
CA ASP A 420 19.55 10.45 13.74
C ASP A 420 19.30 11.14 15.08
N ASP A 421 18.07 11.08 15.51
CA ASP A 421 17.62 11.60 16.81
C ASP A 421 18.15 10.74 17.95
N ALA A 422 18.47 9.46 17.69
CA ALA A 422 18.93 8.50 18.68
C ALA A 422 20.46 8.34 18.72
N ASN A 423 21.22 9.44 18.66
CA ASN A 423 22.67 9.50 18.90
C ASN A 423 23.53 8.61 17.99
N GLY A 424 23.30 8.59 16.70
CA GLY A 424 24.08 7.82 15.75
C GLY A 424 23.61 6.38 15.57
N ALA A 425 22.43 6.02 16.09
CA ALA A 425 21.92 4.65 16.06
C ALA A 425 21.61 4.14 14.64
N ALA A 426 21.02 4.98 13.79
CA ALA A 426 20.72 4.62 12.42
C ALA A 426 22.00 4.34 11.62
N ALA A 427 22.98 5.22 11.70
CA ALA A 427 24.28 5.02 11.06
C ALA A 427 25.02 3.79 11.59
N ALA A 428 24.98 3.54 12.91
CA ALA A 428 25.63 2.39 13.53
C ALA A 428 24.96 1.06 13.11
N ALA A 429 23.63 0.98 13.13
CA ALA A 429 22.89 -0.20 12.70
C ALA A 429 23.13 -0.53 11.22
N PHE A 430 23.16 0.48 10.36
CA PHE A 430 23.45 0.31 8.94
C PHE A 430 24.91 -0.14 8.69
N ALA A 431 25.86 0.42 9.41
CA ALA A 431 27.28 0.08 9.30
C ALA A 431 27.62 -1.32 9.84
N ALA A 432 26.80 -1.87 10.76
CA ALA A 432 26.98 -3.22 11.29
C ALA A 432 26.68 -4.32 10.26
N GLY A 433 25.91 -4.01 9.21
CA GLY A 433 25.59 -4.93 8.13
C GLY A 433 26.64 -5.01 7.03
N THR A 434 26.33 -5.75 5.97
CA THR A 434 27.27 -6.02 4.86
C THR A 434 26.74 -5.52 3.52
N ASN A 435 27.65 -5.11 2.63
CA ASN A 435 27.35 -4.64 1.25
C ASN A 435 26.38 -3.45 1.18
N ASN A 436 26.31 -2.65 2.23
CA ASN A 436 25.42 -1.49 2.28
C ASN A 436 26.02 -0.26 1.58
N THR A 437 25.18 0.53 0.92
CA THR A 437 25.57 1.78 0.26
C THR A 437 24.81 2.95 0.88
N THR A 438 25.52 3.88 1.53
CA THR A 438 24.91 5.03 2.24
C THR A 438 24.65 6.25 1.37
N ALA A 439 25.38 6.41 0.26
CA ALA A 439 25.33 7.60 -0.60
C ALA A 439 25.35 7.19 -2.09
N GLY A 440 24.45 6.30 -2.46
CA GLY A 440 24.28 5.86 -3.83
C GLY A 440 23.61 6.95 -4.68
N THR A 441 23.84 6.90 -5.98
CA THR A 441 23.05 7.63 -6.97
C THR A 441 22.17 6.64 -7.68
N SER A 442 20.85 6.77 -7.53
CA SER A 442 19.92 5.87 -8.19
C SER A 442 20.04 5.91 -9.69
N SER A 443 20.11 4.75 -10.30
CA SER A 443 20.07 4.54 -11.74
C SER A 443 18.85 3.74 -12.17
N LEU A 444 17.84 3.63 -11.31
CA LEU A 444 16.58 2.95 -11.61
C LEU A 444 15.99 3.45 -12.92
N THR A 445 15.52 2.54 -13.74
CA THR A 445 14.97 2.81 -15.07
C THR A 445 13.45 2.68 -15.08
N ALA A 446 12.83 3.28 -16.11
CA ALA A 446 11.39 3.22 -16.28
C ALA A 446 10.92 1.82 -16.65
N ALA A 447 9.79 1.44 -16.09
CA ALA A 447 9.14 0.14 -16.36
C ALA A 447 8.40 0.08 -17.69
N GLY A 448 8.20 1.22 -18.37
CA GLY A 448 7.48 1.35 -19.62
C GLY A 448 7.59 2.74 -20.24
N THR A 449 6.98 2.94 -21.38
CA THR A 449 6.89 4.24 -22.07
C THR A 449 5.55 4.91 -21.73
N GLY A 450 5.58 6.19 -21.43
CA GLY A 450 4.40 7.01 -21.16
C GLY A 450 4.54 7.88 -19.91
N THR A 451 3.71 8.91 -19.83
CA THR A 451 3.61 9.77 -18.64
C THR A 451 2.61 9.15 -17.68
N THR A 452 3.08 8.67 -16.54
CA THR A 452 2.25 8.31 -15.40
C THR A 452 2.33 9.40 -14.34
N LEU A 453 1.35 9.41 -13.45
CA LEU A 453 1.33 10.35 -12.31
C LEU A 453 2.25 9.88 -11.18
N LEU A 454 2.55 8.59 -11.14
CA LEU A 454 3.51 8.01 -10.21
C LEU A 454 4.89 7.92 -10.85
N PRO A 455 5.99 7.99 -10.05
CA PRO A 455 7.32 7.64 -10.53
C PRO A 455 7.32 6.24 -11.12
N THR A 456 7.73 6.09 -12.38
CA THR A 456 7.76 4.79 -13.07
C THR A 456 9.13 4.12 -13.05
N THR A 457 10.11 4.76 -12.39
CA THR A 457 11.49 4.28 -12.32
C THR A 457 11.67 3.39 -11.09
N PHE A 458 11.54 2.10 -11.28
CA PHE A 458 11.71 1.11 -10.22
C PHE A 458 12.41 -0.17 -10.68
N VAL A 459 12.79 -0.25 -11.94
CA VAL A 459 13.56 -1.36 -12.48
C VAL A 459 15.05 -1.10 -12.27
N ASN A 460 15.80 -2.05 -11.75
CA ASN A 460 17.22 -1.88 -11.47
C ASN A 460 18.01 -1.38 -12.67
N GLY A 461 18.84 -0.39 -12.42
CA GLY A 461 19.86 0.11 -13.32
C GLY A 461 21.26 -0.39 -12.96
N PRO A 462 22.31 0.15 -13.59
CA PRO A 462 23.69 -0.30 -13.39
C PRO A 462 24.19 -0.17 -11.94
N ASN A 463 23.80 0.92 -11.23
CA ASN A 463 24.31 1.16 -9.89
C ASN A 463 23.70 0.22 -8.85
N GLU A 464 22.40 -0.06 -8.96
CA GLU A 464 21.73 -1.05 -8.12
C GLU A 464 22.21 -2.48 -8.42
N THR A 465 22.40 -2.80 -9.69
CA THR A 465 22.91 -4.12 -10.13
C THR A 465 24.35 -4.38 -9.66
N ALA A 466 25.15 -3.33 -9.43
CA ALA A 466 26.52 -3.47 -8.95
C ALA A 466 26.61 -3.85 -7.45
N VAL A 467 25.54 -3.70 -6.68
CA VAL A 467 25.53 -4.08 -5.26
C VAL A 467 25.42 -5.61 -5.13
N PRO A 468 26.37 -6.28 -4.45
CA PRO A 468 26.29 -7.71 -4.25
C PRO A 468 25.07 -8.09 -3.41
N ALA A 469 24.27 -9.01 -3.89
CA ALA A 469 23.13 -9.52 -3.12
C ALA A 469 23.58 -10.29 -1.87
N PHE A 470 22.75 -10.28 -0.84
CA PHE A 470 22.98 -11.05 0.38
C PHE A 470 22.94 -12.56 0.09
N ALA A 471 24.02 -13.25 0.39
CA ALA A 471 24.27 -14.62 -0.11
C ALA A 471 23.47 -15.71 0.61
N THR A 472 22.88 -15.42 1.78
CA THR A 472 22.24 -16.41 2.66
C THR A 472 20.87 -15.98 3.12
N LEU A 473 20.01 -15.47 2.21
CA LEU A 473 18.64 -15.03 2.51
C LEU A 473 17.82 -16.10 3.23
N THR A 474 17.94 -17.36 2.83
CA THR A 474 17.22 -18.48 3.44
C THR A 474 17.59 -18.73 4.91
N ASN A 475 18.76 -18.22 5.36
CA ASN A 475 19.12 -18.26 6.78
C ASN A 475 18.41 -17.18 7.60
N ALA A 476 18.04 -16.04 6.98
CA ALA A 476 17.26 -15.00 7.62
C ALA A 476 15.81 -15.43 7.78
N SER A 477 15.24 -16.06 6.75
CA SER A 477 13.91 -16.68 6.79
C SER A 477 13.83 -17.81 5.77
N SER A 478 13.31 -18.97 6.19
CA SER A 478 13.03 -20.10 5.27
C SER A 478 11.95 -19.78 4.23
N PHE A 479 11.20 -18.72 4.43
CA PHE A 479 10.22 -18.23 3.45
C PHE A 479 10.88 -17.59 2.23
N PHE A 480 12.07 -17.01 2.39
CA PHE A 480 12.74 -16.28 1.31
C PHE A 480 13.25 -17.21 0.20
N GLN A 481 13.11 -16.75 -1.02
CA GLN A 481 13.78 -17.31 -2.18
C GLN A 481 15.17 -16.68 -2.31
N GLN A 482 16.19 -17.48 -2.45
CA GLN A 482 17.53 -16.98 -2.71
C GLN A 482 17.61 -16.43 -4.13
N VAL A 483 17.99 -15.17 -4.26
CA VAL A 483 18.24 -14.49 -5.54
C VAL A 483 19.62 -13.81 -5.51
N ASN A 484 20.12 -13.41 -6.66
CA ASN A 484 21.44 -12.82 -6.84
C ASN A 484 21.41 -11.32 -7.21
N TYR A 485 20.35 -10.63 -6.83
CA TYR A 485 20.16 -9.20 -7.07
C TYR A 485 19.48 -8.53 -5.87
N ILE A 486 19.64 -7.21 -5.76
CA ILE A 486 18.91 -6.38 -4.81
C ILE A 486 17.68 -5.78 -5.48
N GLY A 487 16.75 -5.22 -4.68
CA GLY A 487 15.53 -4.60 -5.18
C GLY A 487 14.43 -5.59 -5.58
N ALA A 488 13.27 -5.06 -5.89
CA ALA A 488 12.05 -5.81 -6.20
C ALA A 488 12.00 -6.29 -7.66
N VAL A 489 12.58 -5.53 -8.58
CA VAL A 489 12.51 -5.78 -10.04
C VAL A 489 13.92 -5.78 -10.61
N ARG A 490 14.41 -6.95 -10.95
CA ARG A 490 15.80 -7.18 -11.36
C ARG A 490 16.20 -6.44 -12.63
N ASP A 491 15.39 -6.51 -13.67
CA ASP A 491 15.64 -5.95 -15.00
C ASP A 491 14.34 -5.81 -15.79
N ALA A 492 14.39 -5.28 -17.01
CA ALA A 492 13.22 -5.05 -17.85
C ALA A 492 12.43 -6.32 -18.23
N ASN A 493 13.03 -7.51 -18.11
CA ASN A 493 12.37 -8.79 -18.37
C ASN A 493 11.69 -9.36 -17.13
N ASP A 494 11.94 -8.78 -15.96
CA ASP A 494 11.31 -9.15 -14.70
C ASP A 494 9.95 -8.48 -14.62
N THR A 495 8.89 -9.23 -14.88
CA THR A 495 7.55 -8.70 -15.14
C THR A 495 6.49 -9.21 -14.16
N TRP A 496 6.88 -9.69 -12.97
CA TRP A 496 5.96 -10.25 -11.99
C TRP A 496 4.82 -9.31 -11.57
N TRP A 497 5.04 -8.01 -11.65
CA TRP A 497 4.09 -6.96 -11.30
C TRP A 497 3.08 -6.64 -12.43
N LYS A 498 3.34 -7.05 -13.69
CA LYS A 498 2.51 -6.73 -14.85
C LYS A 498 1.20 -7.52 -14.91
N GLY A 499 0.18 -6.90 -15.49
CA GLY A 499 -1.12 -7.52 -15.80
C GLY A 499 -2.13 -7.41 -14.68
N TRP A 500 -1.73 -7.51 -13.44
CA TRP A 500 -2.61 -7.45 -12.27
C TRP A 500 -2.55 -6.13 -11.49
N THR A 501 -1.50 -5.34 -11.64
CA THR A 501 -1.37 -4.02 -11.01
C THR A 501 -1.89 -2.90 -11.89
N CYS A 502 -2.13 -1.74 -11.28
CA CYS A 502 -2.47 -0.49 -11.96
C CYS A 502 -1.62 0.68 -11.45
N GLY A 503 -1.62 1.80 -12.18
CA GLY A 503 -0.94 3.04 -11.78
C GLY A 503 0.57 3.07 -11.99
N LEU A 504 1.21 1.95 -12.31
CA LEU A 504 2.66 1.85 -12.52
C LEU A 504 3.10 2.18 -13.96
N THR A 505 2.22 2.07 -14.92
CA THR A 505 2.45 2.40 -16.33
C THR A 505 1.27 3.20 -16.89
N ALA A 506 1.50 3.98 -17.92
CA ALA A 506 0.47 4.88 -18.49
C ALA A 506 -0.75 4.14 -19.06
N ASP A 507 -0.58 2.90 -19.46
CA ASP A 507 -1.61 2.01 -20.02
C ASP A 507 -2.41 1.23 -18.97
N THR A 508 -2.05 1.35 -17.70
CA THR A 508 -2.69 0.65 -16.56
C THR A 508 -3.27 1.62 -15.54
N THR A 509 -4.25 2.41 -15.96
CA THR A 509 -4.94 3.34 -15.03
C THR A 509 -5.75 2.57 -13.98
N CYS A 510 -5.76 3.03 -12.73
CA CYS A 510 -6.66 2.59 -11.68
C CYS A 510 -7.99 3.36 -11.75
#